data_81251991a9bedd2b52c4b04d78674cb6
#
_entry.id   81251991a9bedd2b52c4b04d78674cb6
#
_cell.length_a   1.000
_cell.length_b   1.000
_cell.length_c   1.000
_cell.angle_alpha   90.00
_cell.angle_beta   90.00
_cell.angle_gamma   90.00
#
_symmetry.space_group_name_H-M   'P 1'
#
loop_
_entity.id
_entity.type
_entity.pdbx_description
1 polymer ?
#
loop_
_entity_poly.entity_id
_entity_poly.type
_entity_poly.pdbx_seq_one_letter_code
_entity_poly.pdbx_strand_id
1 'polypeptide(L)' 'EELDLPLEELGLSTRVLHSLKEEGIESVRALLALNLKDLKNIPGIGERSLEEIKEALEKKGFTLKE' A
#
# COMPACT_ATOMS: atom_id res chain seq x y z
N GLU A 1 6.94 12.52 -10.21
CA GLU A 1 5.64 12.88 -9.66
C GLU A 1 5.31 12.10 -8.40
N GLU A 2 4.34 12.57 -7.66
CA GLU A 2 3.99 11.97 -6.38
C GLU A 2 3.56 10.52 -6.48
N LEU A 3 2.91 10.15 -7.57
CA LEU A 3 2.45 8.79 -7.76
C LEU A 3 3.58 7.80 -7.98
N ASP A 4 4.75 8.28 -8.32
CA ASP A 4 5.90 7.42 -8.54
C ASP A 4 6.74 7.19 -7.30
N LEU A 5 6.27 7.66 -6.15
CA LEU A 5 6.97 7.45 -4.89
C LEU A 5 7.12 5.96 -4.60
N PRO A 6 8.32 5.55 -4.15
CA PRO A 6 8.47 4.15 -3.73
C PRO A 6 7.69 3.92 -2.43
N LEU A 7 7.27 2.70 -2.22
CA LEU A 7 6.51 2.36 -1.02
C LEU A 7 7.28 2.65 0.27
N GLU A 8 8.59 2.60 0.21
CA GLU A 8 9.43 2.89 1.37
C GLU A 8 9.21 4.30 1.90
N GLU A 9 8.80 5.21 1.03
CA GLU A 9 8.55 6.59 1.45
C GLU A 9 7.28 6.74 2.27
N LEU A 10 6.43 5.72 2.25
CA LEU A 10 5.19 5.76 3.02
C LEU A 10 5.39 5.44 4.50
N GLY A 11 6.55 4.93 4.86
CA GLY A 11 6.81 4.59 6.26
C GLY A 11 6.13 3.30 6.70
N LEU A 12 5.84 2.42 5.77
CA LEU A 12 5.23 1.14 6.11
C LEU A 12 6.24 0.22 6.78
N SER A 13 5.73 -0.73 7.57
CA SER A 13 6.59 -1.71 8.20
C SER A 13 7.22 -2.61 7.15
N THR A 14 8.36 -3.18 7.49
CA THR A 14 9.09 -4.06 6.57
C THR A 14 8.22 -5.22 6.10
N ARG A 15 7.44 -5.78 7.02
CA ARG A 15 6.57 -6.91 6.69
C ARG A 15 5.56 -6.53 5.61
N VAL A 16 4.92 -5.37 5.77
CA VAL A 16 3.94 -4.92 4.80
C VAL A 16 4.60 -4.64 3.46
N LEU A 17 5.75 -3.96 3.49
CA LEU A 17 6.49 -3.67 2.26
C LEU A 17 6.85 -4.95 1.53
N HIS A 18 7.33 -5.93 2.27
CA HIS A 18 7.73 -7.21 1.67
C HIS A 18 6.56 -7.90 0.99
N SER A 19 5.42 -7.93 1.68
CA SER A 19 4.23 -8.55 1.12
C SER A 19 3.78 -7.87 -0.18
N LEU A 20 3.82 -6.54 -0.18
CA LEU A 20 3.42 -5.78 -1.36
C LEU A 20 4.39 -6.00 -2.51
N LYS A 21 5.68 -6.03 -2.23
CA LYS A 21 6.68 -6.25 -3.27
C LYS A 21 6.57 -7.64 -3.89
N GLU A 22 6.21 -8.63 -3.10
CA GLU A 22 6.02 -9.97 -3.61
C GLU A 22 4.86 -10.03 -4.60
N GLU A 23 3.91 -9.12 -4.46
CA GLU A 23 2.78 -9.02 -5.38
C GLU A 23 3.07 -8.11 -6.57
N GLY A 24 4.30 -7.63 -6.67
CA GLY A 24 4.69 -6.75 -7.76
C GLY A 24 4.33 -5.29 -7.54
N ILE A 25 3.94 -4.94 -6.33
CA ILE A 25 3.57 -3.56 -5.99
C ILE A 25 4.79 -2.87 -5.42
N GLU A 26 5.38 -1.96 -6.16
CA GLU A 26 6.62 -1.31 -5.75
C GLU A 26 6.52 0.20 -5.60
N SER A 27 5.39 0.77 -5.97
CA SER A 27 5.22 2.21 -5.89
C SER A 27 3.81 2.57 -5.49
N VAL A 28 3.62 3.84 -5.12
CA VAL A 28 2.31 4.34 -4.77
C VAL A 28 1.35 4.19 -5.95
N ARG A 29 1.84 4.43 -7.16
CA ARG A 29 1.02 4.29 -8.36
C ARG A 29 0.42 2.88 -8.48
N ALA A 30 1.25 1.86 -8.28
CA ALA A 30 0.80 0.49 -8.35
C ALA A 30 -0.20 0.18 -7.22
N LEU A 31 0.06 0.74 -6.05
CA LEU A 31 -0.80 0.54 -4.90
C LEU A 31 -2.18 1.17 -5.12
N LEU A 32 -2.22 2.37 -5.66
CA LEU A 32 -3.47 3.08 -5.90
C LEU A 32 -4.29 2.46 -7.04
N ALA A 33 -3.67 1.64 -7.87
CA ALA A 33 -4.39 0.93 -8.91
C ALA A 33 -5.26 -0.19 -8.34
N LEU A 34 -5.03 -0.55 -7.09
CA LEU A 34 -5.80 -1.59 -6.42
C LEU A 34 -6.86 -0.97 -5.52
N ASN A 35 -7.91 -1.73 -5.25
CA ASN A 35 -8.91 -1.29 -4.27
C ASN A 35 -8.67 -2.06 -2.96
N LEU A 36 -9.45 -1.73 -1.94
CA LEU A 36 -9.28 -2.36 -0.63
C LEU A 36 -9.49 -3.88 -0.69
N LYS A 37 -10.41 -4.30 -1.53
CA LYS A 37 -10.70 -5.71 -1.66
C LYS A 37 -9.50 -6.49 -2.20
N ASP A 38 -8.84 -5.91 -3.20
CA ASP A 38 -7.65 -6.54 -3.77
C ASP A 38 -6.53 -6.63 -2.74
N LEU A 39 -6.36 -5.58 -1.94
CA LEU A 39 -5.33 -5.57 -0.91
C LEU A 39 -5.58 -6.62 0.16
N LYS A 40 -6.84 -6.83 0.51
CA LYS A 40 -7.19 -7.83 1.51
C LYS A 40 -6.86 -9.24 1.06
N ASN A 41 -6.83 -9.47 -0.24
CA ASN A 41 -6.54 -10.79 -0.79
C ASN A 41 -5.06 -11.10 -0.89
N ILE A 42 -4.21 -10.12 -0.61
CA ILE A 42 -2.77 -10.35 -0.65
C ILE A 42 -2.33 -11.12 0.59
N PRO A 43 -1.62 -12.24 0.41
CA PRO A 43 -1.11 -13.00 1.55
C PRO A 43 -0.20 -12.10 2.40
N GLY A 44 -0.39 -12.14 3.71
CA GLY A 44 0.41 -11.33 4.61
C GLY A 44 -0.17 -9.95 4.90
N ILE A 45 -1.23 -9.57 4.22
CA ILE A 45 -1.92 -8.30 4.47
C ILE A 45 -3.22 -8.60 5.21
N GLY A 46 -3.25 -8.26 6.50
CA GLY A 46 -4.45 -8.40 7.30
C GLY A 46 -5.12 -7.05 7.48
N GLU A 47 -6.16 -7.02 8.30
CA GLU A 47 -6.89 -5.77 8.55
C GLU A 47 -5.99 -4.68 9.11
N ARG A 48 -5.11 -5.05 10.02
CA ARG A 48 -4.21 -4.08 10.63
C ARG A 48 -3.23 -3.51 9.61
N SER A 49 -2.68 -4.39 8.77
CA SER A 49 -1.77 -3.95 7.71
C SER A 49 -2.49 -3.04 6.73
N LEU A 50 -3.74 -3.37 6.42
CA LEU A 50 -4.54 -2.56 5.53
C LEU A 50 -4.77 -1.16 6.09
N GLU A 51 -5.04 -1.07 7.38
CA GLU A 51 -5.20 0.23 8.03
C GLU A 51 -3.92 1.03 7.98
N GLU A 52 -2.78 0.37 8.18
CA GLU A 52 -1.49 1.01 8.12
C GLU A 52 -1.25 1.61 6.74
N ILE A 53 -1.60 0.85 5.70
CA ILE A 53 -1.46 1.32 4.33
C ILE A 53 -2.36 2.53 4.07
N LYS A 54 -3.60 2.45 4.51
CA LYS A 54 -4.54 3.56 4.33
C LYS A 54 -4.04 4.83 5.01
N GLU A 55 -3.60 4.70 6.25
CA GLU A 55 -3.11 5.85 6.99
C GLU A 55 -1.87 6.47 6.33
N ALA A 56 -0.98 5.61 5.85
CA ALA A 56 0.23 6.09 5.20
C ALA A 56 -0.11 6.88 3.94
N LEU A 57 -1.07 6.38 3.17
CA LEU A 57 -1.48 7.07 1.95
C LEU A 57 -2.18 8.39 2.26
N GLU A 58 -3.02 8.40 3.28
CA GLU A 58 -3.72 9.62 3.66
C GLU A 58 -2.76 10.71 4.11
N LYS A 59 -1.69 10.33 4.78
CA LYS A 59 -0.68 11.29 5.21
C LYS A 59 0.00 11.96 4.02
N LYS A 60 0.03 11.28 2.89
CA LYS A 60 0.63 11.82 1.68
C LYS A 60 -0.41 12.47 0.76
N GLY A 61 -1.66 12.47 1.18
CA GLY A 61 -2.73 13.07 0.38
C GLY A 61 -3.38 12.15 -0.62
N PHE A 62 -3.17 10.85 -0.48
CA PHE A 62 -3.78 9.87 -1.38
C PHE A 62 -4.94 9.16 -0.68
N THR A 63 -5.85 8.62 -1.48
CA THR A 63 -6.98 7.87 -0.96
C THR A 63 -7.15 6.59 -1.77
N LEU A 64 -7.29 5.46 -1.08
CA LEU A 64 -7.55 4.20 -1.75
C LEU A 64 -8.99 4.12 -2.23
N LYS A 65 -9.17 3.43 -3.33
CA LYS A 65 -10.51 3.17 -3.83
C LYS A 65 -11.16 2.09 -2.99
N GLU A 66 -12.44 2.20 -2.80
CA GLU A 66 -13.20 1.19 -2.06
C GLU A 66 -13.94 0.22 -3.02
#